data_760f407d33555e46a174ea5f163283d8
#
_entry.id   760f407d33555e46a174ea5f163283d8
#
_cell.length_a   1.000
_cell.length_b   1.000
_cell.length_c   1.000
_cell.angle_alpha   90.00
_cell.angle_beta   90.00
_cell.angle_gamma   90.00
#
_symmetry.space_group_name_H-M   'P 1'
#
loop_
_entity.id
_entity.type
_entity.pdbx_description
1 polymer ?
#
loop_
_entity_poly.entity_id
_entity_poly.type
_entity_poly.pdbx_seq_one_letter_code
_entity_poly.pdbx_strand_id
1 'polypeptide(L)'
;MQKLSKFTGLIVGPFLLVISVGALAHGDVTPHPVDTSSLDPIGAEWVVPNPYRGNEKAVAVGAVGYLHNCAGCHGLNAVSGGVAPDLMKLDNECLDLASKVKQAACMKEADVYFKDITLNGKKNGEGRSTMPGYGGVFTQEAVWAIKAYVDSRTLEERGK
;
A
#
# COMPACT_ATOMS: atom_id res chain seq x y z
N MET A 1 -30.33 -64.35 -46.75
CA MET A 1 -29.60 -64.35 -45.43
C MET A 1 -28.48 -63.36 -45.54
N GLN A 2 -28.72 -62.11 -45.06
CA GLN A 2 -27.73 -61.02 -45.12
C GLN A 2 -27.16 -60.82 -43.71
N LYS A 3 -25.81 -60.94 -43.56
CA LYS A 3 -25.08 -60.70 -42.33
C LYS A 3 -24.86 -59.19 -42.17
N LEU A 4 -25.44 -58.57 -41.14
CA LEU A 4 -25.09 -57.22 -40.71
C LEU A 4 -23.73 -57.24 -39.99
N SER A 5 -22.77 -56.54 -40.60
CA SER A 5 -21.48 -56.24 -39.99
C SER A 5 -21.67 -55.03 -39.05
N LYS A 6 -21.38 -55.22 -37.74
CA LYS A 6 -21.36 -54.12 -36.75
C LYS A 6 -20.03 -53.39 -36.84
N PHE A 7 -20.03 -52.17 -37.34
CA PHE A 7 -18.90 -51.24 -37.25
C PHE A 7 -18.94 -50.58 -35.88
N THR A 8 -18.01 -50.92 -35.01
CA THR A 8 -17.78 -50.27 -33.73
C THR A 8 -16.81 -49.09 -34.00
N GLY A 9 -17.34 -47.89 -34.19
CA GLY A 9 -16.55 -46.69 -34.35
C GLY A 9 -16.02 -46.24 -33.00
N LEU A 10 -14.71 -46.33 -32.82
CA LEU A 10 -13.98 -45.74 -31.65
C LEU A 10 -13.89 -44.24 -31.85
N ILE A 11 -14.69 -43.45 -31.12
CA ILE A 11 -14.62 -42.00 -31.10
C ILE A 11 -13.48 -41.59 -30.18
N VAL A 12 -12.31 -41.27 -30.74
CA VAL A 12 -11.22 -40.64 -30.00
C VAL A 12 -11.51 -39.14 -30.00
N GLY A 13 -12.10 -38.66 -28.91
CA GLY A 13 -12.30 -37.21 -28.68
C GLY A 13 -10.96 -36.52 -28.42
N PRO A 14 -10.74 -35.29 -28.93
CA PRO A 14 -9.54 -34.53 -28.63
C PRO A 14 -9.53 -34.14 -27.15
N PHE A 15 -8.56 -34.65 -26.43
CA PHE A 15 -8.31 -34.24 -25.06
C PHE A 15 -7.66 -32.84 -25.06
N LEU A 16 -8.47 -31.80 -24.84
CA LEU A 16 -7.97 -30.42 -24.69
C LEU A 16 -7.18 -30.34 -23.39
N LEU A 17 -5.86 -30.32 -23.51
CA LEU A 17 -4.95 -30.05 -22.40
C LEU A 17 -5.05 -28.56 -22.05
N VAL A 18 -5.83 -28.21 -21.02
CA VAL A 18 -5.89 -26.86 -20.46
C VAL A 18 -4.62 -26.64 -19.65
N ILE A 19 -3.63 -25.96 -20.25
CA ILE A 19 -2.45 -25.50 -19.55
C ILE A 19 -2.87 -24.29 -18.71
N SER A 20 -3.05 -24.50 -17.40
CA SER A 20 -3.24 -23.42 -16.45
C SER A 20 -1.92 -22.66 -16.32
N VAL A 21 -1.78 -21.54 -17.02
CA VAL A 21 -0.69 -20.61 -16.78
C VAL A 21 -1.00 -19.94 -15.45
N GLY A 22 -0.32 -20.36 -14.38
CA GLY A 22 -0.36 -19.70 -13.09
C GLY A 22 0.14 -18.28 -13.27
N ALA A 23 -0.75 -17.29 -13.23
CA ALA A 23 -0.39 -15.89 -13.19
C ALA A 23 0.34 -15.65 -11.86
N LEU A 24 1.66 -15.56 -11.87
CA LEU A 24 2.46 -15.06 -10.76
C LEU A 24 2.22 -13.55 -10.68
N ALA A 25 1.14 -13.18 -10.01
CA ALA A 25 0.82 -11.78 -9.69
C ALA A 25 1.70 -11.29 -8.52
N HIS A 26 3.01 -11.37 -8.70
CA HIS A 26 3.95 -10.59 -7.89
C HIS A 26 4.18 -9.31 -8.69
N GLY A 27 3.32 -8.33 -8.48
CA GLY A 27 3.54 -6.99 -9.02
C GLY A 27 4.84 -6.45 -8.46
N ASP A 28 5.87 -6.40 -9.30
CA ASP A 28 7.09 -5.67 -9.01
C ASP A 28 6.70 -4.19 -8.98
N VAL A 29 6.53 -3.64 -7.78
CA VAL A 29 6.15 -2.23 -7.60
C VAL A 29 7.39 -1.41 -7.86
N THR A 30 7.49 -0.85 -9.07
CA THR A 30 8.52 0.15 -9.36
C THR A 30 8.15 1.46 -8.65
N PRO A 31 8.99 1.96 -7.74
CA PRO A 31 8.71 3.23 -7.05
C PRO A 31 8.61 4.40 -8.03
N HIS A 32 7.56 5.20 -7.90
CA HIS A 32 7.34 6.42 -8.67
C HIS A 32 7.65 7.66 -7.83
N PRO A 33 8.48 8.60 -8.29
CA PRO A 33 8.68 9.87 -7.61
C PRO A 33 7.36 10.62 -7.37
N VAL A 34 7.29 11.34 -6.26
CA VAL A 34 6.16 12.20 -5.91
C VAL A 34 6.56 13.64 -6.17
N ASP A 35 5.79 14.36 -6.97
CA ASP A 35 6.02 15.79 -7.17
C ASP A 35 5.58 16.57 -5.91
N THR A 36 6.57 17.09 -5.20
CA THR A 36 6.39 17.89 -3.98
C THR A 36 6.66 19.37 -4.17
N SER A 37 6.82 19.83 -5.41
CA SER A 37 7.20 21.22 -5.75
C SER A 37 6.22 22.28 -5.24
N SER A 38 4.97 21.91 -4.98
CA SER A 38 3.94 22.79 -4.43
C SER A 38 3.95 22.92 -2.90
N LEU A 39 4.78 22.10 -2.22
CA LEU A 39 4.87 22.08 -0.75
C LEU A 39 6.01 22.97 -0.26
N ASP A 40 5.86 23.53 0.93
CA ASP A 40 6.96 24.21 1.60
C ASP A 40 8.06 23.18 1.95
N PRO A 41 9.33 23.44 1.59
CA PRO A 41 10.40 22.50 1.86
C PRO A 41 10.63 22.34 3.36
N ILE A 42 10.86 21.10 3.80
CA ILE A 42 11.10 20.76 5.22
C ILE A 42 12.61 20.82 5.54
N GLY A 43 13.46 20.68 4.53
CA GLY A 43 14.92 20.66 4.67
C GLY A 43 15.51 19.26 4.57
N ALA A 44 16.82 19.16 4.79
CA ALA A 44 17.57 17.89 4.61
C ALA A 44 17.45 16.94 5.80
N GLU A 45 17.31 17.49 7.01
CA GLU A 45 17.21 16.71 8.24
C GLU A 45 15.77 16.23 8.47
N TRP A 46 15.64 14.95 8.86
CA TRP A 46 14.33 14.37 9.12
C TRP A 46 13.63 15.01 10.32
N VAL A 47 12.50 15.63 10.07
CA VAL A 47 11.64 16.23 11.09
C VAL A 47 10.56 15.22 11.52
N VAL A 48 10.38 15.03 12.83
CA VAL A 48 9.34 14.19 13.43
C VAL A 48 8.77 14.96 14.64
N PRO A 49 7.47 15.04 14.83
CA PRO A 49 6.36 14.42 14.07
C PRO A 49 6.16 15.03 12.68
N ASN A 50 5.26 14.38 11.89
CA ASN A 50 4.91 14.82 10.54
C ASN A 50 4.51 16.32 10.51
N PRO A 51 5.32 17.20 9.88
CA PRO A 51 5.05 18.65 9.86
C PRO A 51 3.88 19.02 8.94
N TYR A 52 3.48 18.12 8.04
CA TYR A 52 2.37 18.34 7.11
C TYR A 52 1.02 17.81 7.61
N ARG A 53 0.93 17.30 8.85
CA ARG A 53 -0.32 16.81 9.39
C ARG A 53 -1.40 17.90 9.37
N GLY A 54 -2.53 17.62 8.71
CA GLY A 54 -3.64 18.57 8.55
C GLY A 54 -3.42 19.64 7.48
N ASN A 55 -2.32 19.60 6.72
CA ASN A 55 -2.09 20.49 5.59
C ASN A 55 -2.80 19.96 4.34
N GLU A 56 -3.83 20.67 3.86
CA GLU A 56 -4.66 20.25 2.72
C GLU A 56 -3.85 20.07 1.42
N LYS A 57 -2.85 20.92 1.15
CA LYS A 57 -1.98 20.75 -0.02
C LYS A 57 -1.18 19.47 0.08
N ALA A 58 -0.62 19.17 1.26
CA ALA A 58 0.13 17.95 1.48
C ALA A 58 -0.76 16.71 1.38
N VAL A 59 -2.00 16.78 1.86
CA VAL A 59 -2.99 15.73 1.68
C VAL A 59 -3.25 15.46 0.20
N ALA A 60 -3.41 16.51 -0.62
CA ALA A 60 -3.64 16.37 -2.06
C ALA A 60 -2.43 15.75 -2.79
N VAL A 61 -1.21 16.21 -2.50
CA VAL A 61 0.04 15.63 -3.02
C VAL A 61 0.20 14.20 -2.56
N GLY A 62 -0.06 13.94 -1.28
CA GLY A 62 0.01 12.62 -0.68
C GLY A 62 -0.98 11.62 -1.26
N ALA A 63 -2.19 12.07 -1.64
CA ALA A 63 -3.19 11.24 -2.31
C ALA A 63 -2.67 10.70 -3.65
N VAL A 64 -2.02 11.56 -4.45
CA VAL A 64 -1.40 11.16 -5.72
C VAL A 64 -0.24 10.20 -5.47
N GLY A 65 0.67 10.53 -4.54
CA GLY A 65 1.79 9.67 -4.17
C GLY A 65 1.34 8.30 -3.67
N TYR A 66 0.30 8.27 -2.84
CA TYR A 66 -0.32 7.05 -2.33
C TYR A 66 -0.92 6.20 -3.45
N LEU A 67 -1.68 6.80 -4.35
CA LEU A 67 -2.32 6.09 -5.46
C LEU A 67 -1.31 5.35 -6.33
N HIS A 68 -0.20 6.00 -6.66
CA HIS A 68 0.83 5.43 -7.54
C HIS A 68 1.72 4.38 -6.87
N ASN A 69 1.95 4.49 -5.55
CA ASN A 69 2.98 3.70 -4.88
C ASN A 69 2.44 2.71 -3.83
N CYS A 70 1.28 2.99 -3.25
CA CYS A 70 0.79 2.26 -2.06
C CYS A 70 -0.52 1.52 -2.31
N ALA A 71 -1.42 2.11 -3.11
CA ALA A 71 -2.79 1.64 -3.29
C ALA A 71 -2.89 0.22 -3.87
N GLY A 72 -1.93 -0.20 -4.69
CA GLY A 72 -1.89 -1.55 -5.26
C GLY A 72 -1.87 -2.67 -4.22
N CYS A 73 -1.26 -2.42 -3.06
CA CYS A 73 -1.19 -3.37 -1.96
C CYS A 73 -2.09 -2.99 -0.78
N HIS A 74 -2.10 -1.70 -0.39
CA HIS A 74 -2.83 -1.20 0.77
C HIS A 74 -4.29 -0.81 0.47
N GLY A 75 -4.72 -0.96 -0.79
CA GLY A 75 -6.08 -0.70 -1.24
C GLY A 75 -6.35 0.79 -1.52
N LEU A 76 -7.43 1.05 -2.23
CA LEU A 76 -7.88 2.41 -2.50
C LEU A 76 -8.33 3.09 -1.20
N ASN A 77 -8.04 4.38 -1.09
CA ASN A 77 -8.40 5.20 0.08
C ASN A 77 -7.80 4.70 1.41
N ALA A 78 -6.66 4.00 1.39
CA ALA A 78 -5.99 3.39 2.52
C ALA A 78 -6.79 2.26 3.23
N VAL A 79 -7.85 1.77 2.58
CA VAL A 79 -8.66 0.62 3.04
C VAL A 79 -8.11 -0.65 2.41
N SER A 80 -7.58 -1.54 3.22
CA SER A 80 -6.96 -2.77 2.74
C SER A 80 -7.94 -3.72 2.06
N GLY A 81 -7.53 -4.25 0.90
CA GLY A 81 -8.18 -5.40 0.24
C GLY A 81 -7.66 -6.76 0.71
N GLY A 82 -6.84 -6.83 1.77
CA GLY A 82 -6.31 -8.08 2.34
C GLY A 82 -4.90 -8.47 1.87
N VAL A 83 -4.30 -7.75 0.92
CA VAL A 83 -2.91 -8.01 0.45
C VAL A 83 -1.88 -7.47 1.44
N ALA A 84 -2.10 -6.26 1.96
CA ALA A 84 -1.25 -5.58 2.94
C ALA A 84 -2.11 -5.04 4.10
N PRO A 85 -1.51 -4.61 5.23
CA PRO A 85 -2.26 -4.03 6.34
C PRO A 85 -3.07 -2.81 5.93
N ASP A 86 -4.19 -2.61 6.62
CA ASP A 86 -5.03 -1.42 6.55
C ASP A 86 -4.32 -0.25 7.23
N LEU A 87 -3.95 0.77 6.45
CA LEU A 87 -3.17 1.90 6.96
C LEU A 87 -3.99 2.88 7.80
N MET A 88 -5.31 2.87 7.67
CA MET A 88 -6.17 3.70 8.54
C MET A 88 -6.14 3.26 10.00
N LYS A 89 -5.69 2.03 10.27
CA LYS A 89 -5.53 1.53 11.65
C LYS A 89 -4.24 1.97 12.31
N LEU A 90 -3.31 2.55 11.57
CA LEU A 90 -1.98 2.89 12.07
C LEU A 90 -2.02 3.84 13.28
N ASP A 91 -2.88 4.86 13.22
CA ASP A 91 -2.99 5.90 14.24
C ASP A 91 -4.28 5.80 15.07
N ASN A 92 -5.13 4.81 14.78
CA ASN A 92 -6.49 4.77 15.32
C ASN A 92 -6.48 4.69 16.86
N GLU A 93 -5.63 3.84 17.42
CA GLU A 93 -5.49 3.68 18.88
C GLU A 93 -4.95 4.95 19.54
N CYS A 94 -4.08 5.70 18.86
CA CYS A 94 -3.58 6.97 19.35
C CYS A 94 -4.69 8.00 19.54
N LEU A 95 -5.65 8.03 18.59
CA LEU A 95 -6.76 8.97 18.62
C LEU A 95 -7.78 8.69 19.75
N ASP A 96 -7.79 7.47 20.29
CA ASP A 96 -8.67 7.07 21.41
C ASP A 96 -8.10 7.43 22.79
N LEU A 97 -6.86 7.88 22.86
CA LEU A 97 -6.23 8.26 24.13
C LEU A 97 -6.85 9.55 24.69
N ALA A 98 -7.31 9.50 25.92
CA ALA A 98 -7.93 10.66 26.60
C ALA A 98 -6.93 11.81 26.88
N SER A 99 -5.66 11.48 27.11
CA SER A 99 -4.61 12.47 27.37
C SER A 99 -3.99 12.98 26.06
N LYS A 100 -4.11 14.29 25.80
CA LYS A 100 -3.50 14.91 24.61
C LYS A 100 -1.98 14.74 24.56
N VAL A 101 -1.29 14.70 25.70
CA VAL A 101 0.16 14.44 25.76
C VAL A 101 0.48 13.02 25.31
N LYS A 102 -0.27 12.02 25.81
CA LYS A 102 -0.10 10.63 25.39
C LYS A 102 -0.48 10.44 23.92
N GLN A 103 -1.55 11.09 23.47
CA GLN A 103 -1.97 11.08 22.07
C GLN A 103 -0.83 11.60 21.17
N ALA A 104 -0.25 12.77 21.49
CA ALA A 104 0.85 13.34 20.71
C ALA A 104 2.10 12.44 20.69
N ALA A 105 2.45 11.82 21.81
CA ALA A 105 3.56 10.87 21.88
C ALA A 105 3.31 9.63 21.01
N CYS A 106 2.12 9.03 21.10
CA CYS A 106 1.72 7.88 20.28
C CYS A 106 1.74 8.22 18.79
N MET A 107 1.19 9.38 18.38
CA MET A 107 1.21 9.83 16.99
C MET A 107 2.64 10.03 16.45
N LYS A 108 3.54 10.54 17.31
CA LYS A 108 4.95 10.67 16.96
C LYS A 108 5.62 9.31 16.73
N GLU A 109 5.32 8.32 17.56
CA GLU A 109 5.83 6.95 17.39
C GLU A 109 5.30 6.32 16.10
N ALA A 110 4.03 6.52 15.79
CA ALA A 110 3.43 6.07 14.53
C ALA A 110 4.08 6.74 13.30
N ASP A 111 4.43 8.02 13.39
CA ASP A 111 5.17 8.73 12.34
C ASP A 111 6.58 8.15 12.14
N VAL A 112 7.32 7.88 13.22
CA VAL A 112 8.63 7.22 13.13
C VAL A 112 8.51 5.89 12.44
N TYR A 113 7.55 5.06 12.87
CA TYR A 113 7.30 3.75 12.26
C TYR A 113 6.95 3.87 10.78
N PHE A 114 6.02 4.77 10.41
CA PHE A 114 5.63 4.99 9.02
C PHE A 114 6.81 5.40 8.15
N LYS A 115 7.60 6.37 8.61
CA LYS A 115 8.82 6.80 7.92
C LYS A 115 9.77 5.62 7.69
N ASP A 116 10.09 4.90 8.76
CA ASP A 116 11.11 3.84 8.70
C ASP A 116 10.67 2.68 7.80
N ILE A 117 9.40 2.24 7.90
CA ILE A 117 8.88 1.17 7.05
C ILE A 117 8.76 1.60 5.58
N THR A 118 8.42 2.86 5.32
CA THR A 118 8.33 3.42 3.97
C THR A 118 9.72 3.50 3.32
N LEU A 119 10.73 3.98 4.04
CA LEU A 119 12.07 4.11 3.48
C LEU A 119 12.76 2.78 3.28
N ASN A 120 12.63 1.86 4.23
CA ASN A 120 13.41 0.61 4.25
C ASN A 120 12.63 -0.60 3.70
N GLY A 121 11.30 -0.50 3.60
CA GLY A 121 10.45 -1.63 3.26
C GLY A 121 10.37 -2.68 4.36
N LYS A 122 9.87 -3.86 3.99
CA LYS A 122 9.74 -5.00 4.90
C LYS A 122 10.12 -6.30 4.21
N LYS A 123 10.79 -7.18 4.95
CA LYS A 123 11.12 -8.53 4.53
C LYS A 123 10.46 -9.53 5.46
N ASN A 124 10.08 -10.70 4.94
CA ASN A 124 9.62 -11.82 5.76
C ASN A 124 10.81 -12.57 6.40
N GLY A 125 10.50 -13.59 7.23
CA GLY A 125 11.53 -14.39 7.90
C GLY A 125 12.47 -15.16 6.97
N GLU A 126 12.14 -15.28 5.69
CA GLU A 126 12.95 -15.91 4.64
C GLU A 126 13.77 -14.88 3.82
N GLY A 127 13.75 -13.61 4.21
CA GLY A 127 14.47 -12.52 3.54
C GLY A 127 13.80 -11.99 2.28
N ARG A 128 12.61 -12.49 1.89
CA ARG A 128 11.86 -12.01 0.72
C ARG A 128 11.20 -10.67 1.04
N SER A 129 11.28 -9.71 0.12
CA SER A 129 10.58 -8.43 0.26
C SER A 129 9.07 -8.64 0.25
N THR A 130 8.39 -8.16 1.29
CA THR A 130 6.92 -8.12 1.40
C THR A 130 6.38 -6.71 1.25
N MET A 131 7.23 -5.70 1.37
CA MET A 131 6.97 -4.31 1.06
C MET A 131 8.26 -3.70 0.50
N PRO A 132 8.25 -3.06 -0.67
CA PRO A 132 9.44 -2.38 -1.19
C PRO A 132 9.83 -1.19 -0.31
N GLY A 133 11.12 -0.86 -0.29
CA GLY A 133 11.60 0.37 0.33
C GLY A 133 11.67 1.49 -0.70
N TYR A 134 11.29 2.70 -0.29
CA TYR A 134 11.23 3.89 -1.15
C TYR A 134 12.35 4.91 -0.86
N GLY A 135 13.30 4.60 0.02
CA GLY A 135 14.35 5.51 0.47
C GLY A 135 15.26 6.06 -0.63
N GLY A 136 15.38 5.38 -1.78
CA GLY A 136 16.11 5.86 -2.95
C GLY A 136 15.32 6.79 -3.88
N VAL A 137 14.00 6.96 -3.65
CA VAL A 137 13.09 7.67 -4.55
C VAL A 137 12.31 8.79 -3.86
N PHE A 138 11.90 8.58 -2.60
CA PHE A 138 11.10 9.55 -1.87
C PHE A 138 11.95 10.56 -1.12
N THR A 139 11.59 11.83 -1.28
CA THR A 139 12.05 12.91 -0.40
C THR A 139 11.30 12.86 0.93
N GLN A 140 11.77 13.62 1.90
CA GLN A 140 11.08 13.79 3.19
C GLN A 140 9.66 14.31 3.00
N GLU A 141 9.49 15.30 2.10
CA GLU A 141 8.20 15.88 1.75
C GLU A 141 7.24 14.84 1.19
N ALA A 142 7.73 13.93 0.33
CA ALA A 142 6.92 12.87 -0.25
C ALA A 142 6.39 11.90 0.82
N VAL A 143 7.27 11.46 1.73
CA VAL A 143 6.88 10.56 2.84
C VAL A 143 5.83 11.21 3.73
N TRP A 144 6.06 12.47 4.13
CA TRP A 144 5.14 13.18 5.02
C TRP A 144 3.83 13.59 4.37
N ALA A 145 3.84 13.89 3.08
CA ALA A 145 2.61 14.13 2.32
C ALA A 145 1.75 12.86 2.25
N ILE A 146 2.35 11.70 1.93
CA ILE A 146 1.62 10.42 1.91
C ILE A 146 1.07 10.10 3.31
N LYS A 147 1.86 10.32 4.38
CA LYS A 147 1.36 10.12 5.77
C LYS A 147 0.21 11.07 6.11
N ALA A 148 0.29 12.36 5.68
CA ALA A 148 -0.80 13.32 5.87
C ALA A 148 -2.10 12.88 5.17
N TYR A 149 -1.98 12.29 3.98
CA TYR A 149 -3.12 11.69 3.29
C TYR A 149 -3.71 10.51 4.09
N VAL A 150 -2.89 9.57 4.55
CA VAL A 150 -3.36 8.44 5.37
C VAL A 150 -4.07 8.93 6.63
N ASP A 151 -3.49 9.92 7.32
CA ASP A 151 -4.09 10.54 8.52
C ASP A 151 -5.47 11.15 8.20
N SER A 152 -5.59 11.83 7.07
CA SER A 152 -6.86 12.42 6.64
C SER A 152 -7.93 11.35 6.40
N ARG A 153 -7.55 10.21 5.81
CA ARG A 153 -8.47 9.09 5.60
C ARG A 153 -8.96 8.48 6.92
N THR A 154 -8.04 8.33 7.89
CA THR A 154 -8.39 7.85 9.23
C THR A 154 -9.40 8.78 9.91
N LEU A 155 -9.20 10.10 9.83
CA LEU A 155 -10.11 11.09 10.43
C LEU A 155 -11.47 11.11 9.73
N GLU A 156 -11.51 11.04 8.40
CA GLU A 156 -12.76 10.98 7.64
C GLU A 156 -13.59 9.74 7.99
N GLU A 157 -12.96 8.58 8.17
CA GLU A 157 -13.66 7.36 8.53
C GLU A 157 -14.23 7.41 9.95
N ARG A 158 -13.50 8.03 10.89
CA ARG A 158 -13.96 8.23 12.28
C ARG A 158 -15.09 9.26 12.40
N GLY A 159 -15.24 10.15 11.44
CA GLY A 159 -16.29 11.17 11.40
C GLY A 159 -17.64 10.67 10.86
N LYS A 160 -17.69 9.42 10.35
CA LYS A 160 -18.92 8.78 9.84
C LYS A 160 -19.65 8.05 10.95
#